data_ecd855d9236eba075bc93858d564a425
#
_entry.id   ecd855d9236eba075bc93858d564a425
#
_cell.length_a   1.000
_cell.length_b   1.000
_cell.length_c   1.000
_cell.angle_alpha   90.00
_cell.angle_beta   90.00
_cell.angle_gamma   90.00
#
_symmetry.space_group_name_H-M   'P 1'
#
loop_
_entity.id
_entity.type
_entity.pdbx_description
1 polymer ?
#
loop_
_entity_poly.entity_id
_entity_poly.type
_entity_poly.pdbx_seq_one_letter_code
_entity_poly.pdbx_strand_id
1 'polypeptide(L)'
;MIREGITPTPLWSNCSGKHAGLLALARLHDWPTDGYEATGHPVQDRVAQSIARYAGVPVEQQVWGVDGCTAAAVALPLVAMARGYAALGAGETPALAVLRDAMMAWPMMVAGSERLDTLLMAAWPGRVVAKIGAEGVFSAALPTLGLGLSLKVHDGDMRCAGYALIALLEAVVARFDPSGDWPMDELARWRSPKIRNTRGVVTGSYEPRLTLRFA
;
A
#
# COMPACT_ATOMS: atom_id res chain seq x y z
N MET A 1 -21.20 3.51 14.39
CA MET A 1 -22.09 3.21 13.24
C MET A 1 -23.28 2.33 13.67
N ILE A 2 -23.14 1.00 13.80
CA ILE A 2 -24.29 0.14 14.17
C ILE A 2 -24.95 0.58 15.49
N ARG A 3 -24.14 0.96 16.50
CA ARG A 3 -24.65 1.53 17.77
C ARG A 3 -25.39 2.87 17.63
N GLU A 4 -25.18 3.56 16.55
CA GLU A 4 -25.80 4.86 16.22
C GLU A 4 -26.95 4.70 15.22
N GLY A 5 -27.38 3.45 14.96
CA GLY A 5 -28.48 3.16 14.04
C GLY A 5 -28.15 3.37 12.56
N ILE A 6 -26.86 3.52 12.20
CA ILE A 6 -26.46 3.71 10.81
C ILE A 6 -26.39 2.35 10.10
N THR A 7 -27.18 2.20 9.04
CA THR A 7 -27.13 1.01 8.17
C THR A 7 -25.95 1.14 7.20
N PRO A 8 -24.97 0.22 7.24
CA PRO A 8 -23.84 0.25 6.29
C PRO A 8 -24.32 0.07 4.85
N THR A 9 -23.72 0.81 3.94
CA THR A 9 -23.90 0.66 2.48
C THR A 9 -22.57 0.35 1.82
N PRO A 10 -22.50 -0.04 0.54
CA PRO A 10 -21.23 -0.26 -0.19
C PRO A 10 -20.27 0.95 -0.16
N LEU A 11 -20.80 2.16 0.04
CA LEU A 11 -19.97 3.38 0.19
C LEU A 11 -19.08 3.36 1.46
N TRP A 12 -19.42 2.55 2.45
CA TRP A 12 -18.66 2.38 3.68
C TRP A 12 -17.54 1.34 3.55
N SER A 13 -17.46 0.67 2.40
CA SER A 13 -16.36 -0.26 2.12
C SER A 13 -15.04 0.50 2.03
N ASN A 14 -13.98 -0.06 2.62
CA ASN A 14 -12.61 0.45 2.47
C ASN A 14 -12.11 0.46 1.02
N CYS A 15 -12.78 -0.26 0.10
CA CYS A 15 -12.50 -0.27 -1.34
C CYS A 15 -13.40 0.69 -2.15
N SER A 16 -14.31 1.43 -1.52
CA SER A 16 -15.27 2.29 -2.24
C SER A 16 -14.59 3.29 -3.18
N GLY A 17 -13.47 3.89 -2.78
CA GLY A 17 -12.69 4.80 -3.62
C GLY A 17 -12.11 4.11 -4.85
N LYS A 18 -11.61 2.87 -4.73
CA LYS A 18 -11.14 2.06 -5.87
C LYS A 18 -12.29 1.82 -6.86
N HIS A 19 -13.42 1.37 -6.37
CA HIS A 19 -14.61 1.12 -7.22
C HIS A 19 -15.10 2.40 -7.89
N ALA A 20 -15.16 3.52 -7.17
CA ALA A 20 -15.52 4.81 -7.74
C ALA A 20 -14.57 5.22 -8.88
N GLY A 21 -13.26 5.00 -8.71
CA GLY A 21 -12.27 5.26 -9.75
C GLY A 21 -12.42 4.37 -10.98
N LEU A 22 -12.69 3.07 -10.79
CA LEU A 22 -12.94 2.14 -11.90
C LEU A 22 -14.21 2.50 -12.68
N LEU A 23 -15.30 2.87 -11.98
CA LEU A 23 -16.55 3.33 -12.60
C LEU A 23 -16.36 4.67 -13.33
N ALA A 24 -15.59 5.60 -12.75
CA ALA A 24 -15.27 6.85 -13.41
C ALA A 24 -14.47 6.63 -14.70
N LEU A 25 -13.52 5.69 -14.70
CA LEU A 25 -12.77 5.29 -15.88
C LEU A 25 -13.70 4.68 -16.96
N ALA A 26 -14.63 3.79 -16.57
CA ALA A 26 -15.60 3.23 -17.49
C ALA A 26 -16.44 4.33 -18.17
N ARG A 27 -16.95 5.25 -17.37
CA ARG A 27 -17.76 6.39 -17.89
C ARG A 27 -16.96 7.33 -18.78
N LEU A 28 -15.70 7.59 -18.45
CA LEU A 28 -14.83 8.46 -19.25
C LEU A 28 -14.59 7.92 -20.67
N HIS A 29 -14.62 6.59 -20.81
CA HIS A 29 -14.37 5.91 -22.07
C HIS A 29 -15.64 5.34 -22.74
N ASP A 30 -16.81 5.67 -22.22
CA ASP A 30 -18.10 5.12 -22.69
C ASP A 30 -18.16 3.58 -22.66
N TRP A 31 -17.44 2.97 -21.70
CA TRP A 31 -17.49 1.53 -21.46
C TRP A 31 -18.68 1.17 -20.56
N PRO A 32 -19.18 -0.08 -20.63
CA PRO A 32 -20.21 -0.55 -19.71
C PRO A 32 -19.81 -0.32 -18.25
N THR A 33 -20.77 0.01 -17.40
CA THR A 33 -20.56 0.08 -15.95
C THR A 33 -20.91 -1.22 -15.24
N ASP A 34 -21.63 -2.12 -15.89
CA ASP A 34 -21.93 -3.45 -15.37
C ASP A 34 -20.74 -4.39 -15.62
N GLY A 35 -20.37 -5.19 -14.61
CA GLY A 35 -19.27 -6.14 -14.68
C GLY A 35 -17.86 -5.52 -14.70
N TYR A 36 -17.73 -4.22 -14.40
CA TYR A 36 -16.44 -3.50 -14.41
C TYR A 36 -15.41 -4.12 -13.46
N GLU A 37 -15.84 -4.87 -12.47
CA GLU A 37 -15.00 -5.55 -11.50
C GLU A 37 -14.36 -6.85 -12.01
N ALA A 38 -14.92 -7.44 -13.08
CA ALA A 38 -14.51 -8.75 -13.58
C ALA A 38 -13.36 -8.66 -14.60
N THR A 39 -12.50 -9.67 -14.61
CA THR A 39 -11.48 -9.84 -15.67
C THR A 39 -12.14 -9.94 -17.05
N GLY A 40 -11.50 -9.36 -18.07
CA GLY A 40 -12.05 -9.28 -19.43
C GLY A 40 -12.94 -8.05 -19.66
N HIS A 41 -13.25 -7.27 -18.62
CA HIS A 41 -13.88 -5.96 -18.82
C HIS A 41 -12.82 -4.91 -19.23
N PRO A 42 -13.10 -3.97 -20.15
CA PRO A 42 -12.12 -2.98 -20.63
C PRO A 42 -11.41 -2.18 -19.50
N VAL A 43 -12.11 -1.91 -18.39
CA VAL A 43 -11.52 -1.29 -17.21
C VAL A 43 -10.39 -2.15 -16.63
N GLN A 44 -10.60 -3.46 -16.49
CA GLN A 44 -9.61 -4.38 -15.94
C GLN A 44 -8.47 -4.63 -16.92
N ASP A 45 -8.74 -4.63 -18.21
CA ASP A 45 -7.71 -4.70 -19.26
C ASP A 45 -6.79 -3.46 -19.18
N ARG A 46 -7.36 -2.28 -18.91
CA ARG A 46 -6.57 -1.06 -18.68
C ARG A 46 -5.72 -1.14 -17.41
N VAL A 47 -6.25 -1.72 -16.35
CA VAL A 47 -5.49 -2.01 -15.11
C VAL A 47 -4.34 -2.97 -15.41
N ALA A 48 -4.59 -4.08 -16.13
CA ALA A 48 -3.58 -5.05 -16.52
C ALA A 48 -2.43 -4.42 -17.33
N GLN A 49 -2.76 -3.56 -18.31
CA GLN A 49 -1.78 -2.82 -19.09
C GLN A 49 -0.95 -1.86 -18.23
N SER A 50 -1.57 -1.19 -17.25
CA SER A 50 -0.87 -0.30 -16.32
C SER A 50 0.11 -1.08 -15.44
N ILE A 51 -0.29 -2.25 -14.96
CA ILE A 51 0.58 -3.16 -14.20
C ILE A 51 1.75 -3.62 -15.06
N ALA A 52 1.49 -4.05 -16.32
CA ALA A 52 2.55 -4.44 -17.25
C ALA A 52 3.57 -3.31 -17.44
N ARG A 53 3.08 -2.08 -17.61
CA ARG A 53 3.93 -0.91 -17.82
C ARG A 53 4.80 -0.58 -16.63
N TYR A 54 4.22 -0.49 -15.41
CA TYR A 54 4.92 0.05 -14.25
C TYR A 54 5.55 -1.02 -13.35
N ALA A 55 4.98 -2.21 -13.28
CA ALA A 55 5.54 -3.33 -12.53
C ALA A 55 6.42 -4.24 -13.38
N GLY A 56 6.35 -4.13 -14.72
CA GLY A 56 7.15 -4.91 -15.66
C GLY A 56 6.74 -6.39 -15.75
N VAL A 57 5.47 -6.71 -15.48
CA VAL A 57 4.92 -8.05 -15.63
C VAL A 57 3.98 -8.07 -16.84
N PRO A 58 4.34 -8.72 -17.96
CA PRO A 58 3.49 -8.79 -19.13
C PRO A 58 2.08 -9.29 -18.82
N VAL A 59 1.08 -8.78 -19.54
CA VAL A 59 -0.34 -9.07 -19.26
C VAL A 59 -0.61 -10.58 -19.24
N GLU A 60 0.00 -11.31 -20.14
CA GLU A 60 -0.13 -12.77 -20.28
C GLU A 60 0.52 -13.58 -19.15
N GLN A 61 1.36 -12.93 -18.34
CA GLN A 61 2.01 -13.53 -17.17
C GLN A 61 1.35 -13.12 -15.84
N GLN A 62 0.34 -12.25 -15.90
CA GLN A 62 -0.38 -11.82 -14.73
C GLN A 62 -1.36 -12.90 -14.28
N VAL A 63 -1.33 -13.26 -13.01
CA VAL A 63 -2.25 -14.23 -12.41
C VAL A 63 -3.33 -13.47 -11.65
N TRP A 64 -4.57 -13.72 -11.98
CA TRP A 64 -5.71 -12.98 -11.45
C TRP A 64 -6.56 -13.84 -10.52
N GLY A 65 -7.06 -13.21 -9.47
CA GLY A 65 -8.05 -13.71 -8.54
C GLY A 65 -9.17 -12.71 -8.34
N VAL A 66 -10.02 -12.96 -7.36
CA VAL A 66 -11.11 -12.06 -6.97
C VAL A 66 -10.87 -11.59 -5.55
N ASP A 67 -10.84 -10.27 -5.36
CA ASP A 67 -10.69 -9.63 -4.04
C ASP A 67 -11.96 -9.76 -3.20
N GLY A 68 -11.86 -9.56 -1.90
CA GLY A 68 -13.02 -9.55 -0.99
C GLY A 68 -14.07 -8.49 -1.31
N CYS A 69 -13.75 -7.49 -2.12
CA CYS A 69 -14.69 -6.50 -2.65
C CYS A 69 -15.22 -6.83 -4.06
N THR A 70 -15.02 -8.03 -4.54
CA THR A 70 -15.40 -8.58 -5.87
C THR A 70 -14.56 -8.07 -7.06
N ALA A 71 -13.76 -7.02 -6.90
CA ALA A 71 -12.90 -6.57 -7.98
C ALA A 71 -11.79 -7.58 -8.30
N ALA A 72 -11.38 -7.63 -9.56
CA ALA A 72 -10.21 -8.40 -9.97
C ALA A 72 -8.96 -7.97 -9.19
N ALA A 73 -8.19 -8.94 -8.72
CA ALA A 73 -6.96 -8.76 -7.97
C ALA A 73 -5.82 -9.55 -8.62
N VAL A 74 -4.66 -8.93 -8.76
CA VAL A 74 -3.50 -9.53 -9.42
C VAL A 74 -2.49 -10.03 -8.41
N ALA A 75 -1.95 -11.22 -8.63
CA ALA A 75 -0.77 -11.72 -7.93
C ALA A 75 0.48 -11.34 -8.73
N LEU A 76 1.44 -10.72 -8.05
CA LEU A 76 2.69 -10.25 -8.63
C LEU A 76 3.89 -10.70 -7.79
N PRO A 77 5.06 -10.93 -8.40
CA PRO A 77 6.31 -11.04 -7.65
C PRO A 77 6.54 -9.79 -6.80
N LEU A 78 7.06 -9.93 -5.57
CA LEU A 78 7.32 -8.80 -4.69
C LEU A 78 8.23 -7.74 -5.33
N VAL A 79 9.23 -8.17 -6.10
CA VAL A 79 10.11 -7.24 -6.84
C VAL A 79 9.35 -6.43 -7.89
N ALA A 80 8.33 -7.00 -8.52
CA ALA A 80 7.49 -6.28 -9.48
C ALA A 80 6.61 -5.24 -8.77
N MET A 81 6.05 -5.58 -7.62
CA MET A 81 5.32 -4.62 -6.78
C MET A 81 6.23 -3.47 -6.33
N ALA A 82 7.44 -3.79 -5.86
CA ALA A 82 8.42 -2.78 -5.47
C ALA A 82 8.79 -1.86 -6.64
N ARG A 83 8.95 -2.41 -7.86
CA ARG A 83 9.19 -1.64 -9.09
C ARG A 83 8.04 -0.69 -9.39
N GLY A 84 6.79 -1.14 -9.32
CA GLY A 84 5.61 -0.28 -9.49
C GLY A 84 5.57 0.87 -8.48
N TYR A 85 5.95 0.61 -7.22
CA TYR A 85 6.06 1.66 -6.22
C TYR A 85 7.25 2.59 -6.47
N ALA A 86 8.38 2.10 -6.97
CA ALA A 86 9.50 2.95 -7.40
C ALA A 86 9.06 3.90 -8.52
N ALA A 87 8.34 3.40 -9.53
CA ALA A 87 7.77 4.20 -10.61
C ALA A 87 6.82 5.28 -10.09
N LEU A 88 5.94 4.92 -9.12
CA LEU A 88 5.06 5.88 -8.44
C LEU A 88 5.88 6.95 -7.70
N GLY A 89 6.86 6.53 -6.90
CA GLY A 89 7.74 7.44 -6.14
C GLY A 89 8.54 8.39 -7.04
N ALA A 90 9.06 7.90 -8.14
CA ALA A 90 9.76 8.72 -9.13
C ALA A 90 8.84 9.68 -9.88
N GLY A 91 7.53 9.41 -9.92
CA GLY A 91 6.60 10.20 -10.75
C GLY A 91 6.93 10.06 -12.23
N GLU A 92 7.25 8.85 -12.71
CA GLU A 92 7.73 8.58 -14.07
C GLU A 92 6.84 9.14 -15.17
N THR A 93 5.58 9.38 -14.87
CA THR A 93 4.64 10.06 -15.77
C THR A 93 3.91 11.17 -15.03
N PRO A 94 3.35 12.18 -15.72
CA PRO A 94 2.55 13.21 -15.08
C PRO A 94 1.40 12.65 -14.23
N ALA A 95 0.77 11.56 -14.65
CA ALA A 95 -0.29 10.91 -13.90
C ALA A 95 0.23 10.28 -12.59
N LEU A 96 1.38 9.60 -12.61
CA LEU A 96 1.99 9.04 -11.40
C LEU A 96 2.49 10.15 -10.46
N ALA A 97 3.01 11.24 -10.99
CA ALA A 97 3.42 12.38 -10.17
C ALA A 97 2.22 13.00 -9.43
N VAL A 98 1.11 13.27 -10.14
CA VAL A 98 -0.13 13.76 -9.52
C VAL A 98 -0.65 12.80 -8.46
N LEU A 99 -0.65 11.49 -8.74
CA LEU A 99 -1.12 10.47 -7.79
C LEU A 99 -0.23 10.41 -6.54
N ARG A 100 1.09 10.38 -6.71
CA ARG A 100 2.08 10.44 -5.63
C ARG A 100 1.86 11.66 -4.74
N ASP A 101 1.79 12.83 -5.35
CA ASP A 101 1.69 14.10 -4.64
C ASP A 101 0.34 14.20 -3.91
N ALA A 102 -0.75 13.73 -4.51
CA ALA A 102 -2.05 13.65 -3.86
C ALA A 102 -2.04 12.70 -2.64
N MET A 103 -1.42 11.53 -2.76
CA MET A 103 -1.30 10.60 -1.63
C MET A 103 -0.51 11.20 -0.46
N MET A 104 0.60 11.88 -0.75
CA MET A 104 1.43 12.53 0.28
C MET A 104 0.78 13.77 0.89
N ALA A 105 0.02 14.54 0.10
CA ALA A 105 -0.68 15.72 0.58
C ALA A 105 -1.90 15.37 1.45
N TRP A 106 -2.55 14.25 1.18
CA TRP A 106 -3.81 13.84 1.81
C TRP A 106 -3.77 12.41 2.35
N PRO A 107 -2.79 12.06 3.24
CA PRO A 107 -2.62 10.68 3.70
C PRO A 107 -3.84 10.12 4.42
N MET A 108 -4.65 10.96 5.09
CA MET A 108 -5.91 10.57 5.71
C MET A 108 -6.90 9.98 4.69
N MET A 109 -6.91 10.49 3.45
CA MET A 109 -7.77 9.96 2.39
C MET A 109 -7.25 8.62 1.82
N VAL A 110 -5.98 8.31 2.04
CA VAL A 110 -5.36 7.05 1.58
C VAL A 110 -5.72 5.88 2.50
N ALA A 111 -5.71 6.09 3.81
CA ALA A 111 -5.83 4.97 4.76
C ALA A 111 -6.74 5.23 5.96
N GLY A 112 -7.18 6.46 6.19
CA GLY A 112 -7.99 6.84 7.35
C GLY A 112 -7.13 7.17 8.58
N SER A 113 -7.81 7.38 9.72
CA SER A 113 -7.14 7.73 10.98
C SER A 113 -6.35 6.55 11.56
N GLU A 114 -5.26 6.85 12.27
CA GLU A 114 -4.46 5.91 13.07
C GLU A 114 -3.82 4.74 12.30
N ARG A 115 -3.91 4.73 10.98
CA ARG A 115 -3.26 3.72 10.13
C ARG A 115 -1.80 4.08 9.92
N LEU A 116 -0.94 3.06 9.81
CA LEU A 116 0.49 3.28 9.60
C LEU A 116 0.78 4.05 8.32
N ASP A 117 0.03 3.79 7.25
CA ASP A 117 0.12 4.55 5.98
C ASP A 117 0.01 6.06 6.22
N THR A 118 -1.05 6.47 6.91
CA THR A 118 -1.33 7.87 7.24
C THR A 118 -0.25 8.47 8.12
N LEU A 119 0.11 7.76 9.20
CA LEU A 119 1.09 8.23 10.17
C LEU A 119 2.48 8.36 9.55
N LEU A 120 2.88 7.39 8.71
CA LEU A 120 4.18 7.38 8.06
C LEU A 120 4.30 8.53 7.06
N MET A 121 3.28 8.73 6.19
CA MET A 121 3.29 9.83 5.24
C MET A 121 3.18 11.20 5.93
N ALA A 122 2.51 11.29 7.07
CA ALA A 122 2.45 12.52 7.88
C ALA A 122 3.76 12.83 8.60
N ALA A 123 4.44 11.78 9.12
CA ALA A 123 5.74 11.92 9.81
C ALA A 123 6.88 12.24 8.82
N TRP A 124 6.80 11.73 7.60
CA TRP A 124 7.82 11.89 6.55
C TRP A 124 7.27 12.60 5.30
N PRO A 125 6.82 13.86 5.42
CA PRO A 125 6.16 14.57 4.33
C PRO A 125 7.10 14.72 3.12
N GLY A 126 6.61 14.36 1.93
CA GLY A 126 7.39 14.40 0.70
C GLY A 126 8.44 13.30 0.52
N ARG A 127 8.67 12.47 1.54
CA ARG A 127 9.75 11.47 1.54
C ARG A 127 9.27 10.03 1.39
N VAL A 128 7.99 9.76 1.64
CA VAL A 128 7.43 8.42 1.56
C VAL A 128 6.02 8.42 1.00
N VAL A 129 5.75 7.44 0.16
CA VAL A 129 4.39 7.03 -0.20
C VAL A 129 4.20 5.61 0.30
N ALA A 130 3.16 5.33 1.06
CA ALA A 130 2.94 4.01 1.63
C ALA A 130 1.49 3.56 1.48
N LYS A 131 1.28 2.27 1.26
CA LYS A 131 -0.05 1.66 1.22
C LYS A 131 0.00 0.22 1.67
N ILE A 132 -0.85 -0.08 2.64
CA ILE A 132 -1.10 -1.45 3.07
C ILE A 132 -2.08 -2.14 2.11
N GLY A 133 -1.84 -3.42 1.84
CA GLY A 133 -2.78 -4.32 1.17
C GLY A 133 -3.43 -5.29 2.16
N ALA A 134 -4.31 -6.13 1.68
CA ALA A 134 -4.85 -7.25 2.46
C ALA A 134 -3.78 -8.33 2.68
N GLU A 135 -4.06 -9.28 3.59
CA GLU A 135 -3.25 -10.49 3.78
C GLU A 135 -1.76 -10.21 4.08
N GLY A 136 -1.48 -9.15 4.86
CA GLY A 136 -0.11 -8.83 5.27
C GLY A 136 0.80 -8.30 4.16
N VAL A 137 0.25 -7.70 3.13
CA VAL A 137 1.00 -6.98 2.10
C VAL A 137 1.20 -5.53 2.52
N PHE A 138 2.41 -5.01 2.35
CA PHE A 138 2.68 -3.59 2.50
C PHE A 138 3.72 -3.14 1.47
N SER A 139 3.48 -2.00 0.84
CA SER A 139 4.42 -1.41 -0.10
C SER A 139 4.66 0.06 0.20
N ALA A 140 5.84 0.53 -0.12
CA ALA A 140 6.21 1.93 0.01
C ALA A 140 7.15 2.37 -1.12
N ALA A 141 7.19 3.67 -1.36
CA ALA A 141 8.22 4.30 -2.15
C ALA A 141 8.93 5.37 -1.32
N LEU A 142 10.21 5.53 -1.54
CA LEU A 142 11.05 6.60 -1.02
C LEU A 142 11.50 7.47 -2.20
N PRO A 143 10.71 8.51 -2.58
CA PRO A 143 10.95 9.32 -3.76
C PRO A 143 12.35 9.92 -3.81
N THR A 144 12.83 10.44 -2.69
CA THR A 144 14.16 11.08 -2.56
C THR A 144 15.32 10.10 -2.76
N LEU A 145 15.09 8.81 -2.54
CA LEU A 145 16.10 7.75 -2.71
C LEU A 145 15.92 6.96 -4.01
N GLY A 146 14.84 7.21 -4.76
CA GLY A 146 14.51 6.44 -5.96
C GLY A 146 14.18 4.96 -5.69
N LEU A 147 13.71 4.63 -4.50
CA LEU A 147 13.49 3.26 -4.07
C LEU A 147 12.00 2.93 -3.95
N GLY A 148 11.65 1.71 -4.37
CA GLY A 148 10.38 1.07 -4.08
C GLY A 148 10.59 -0.15 -3.19
N LEU A 149 9.70 -0.35 -2.24
CA LEU A 149 9.74 -1.43 -1.27
C LEU A 149 8.42 -2.20 -1.29
N SER A 150 8.50 -3.51 -1.11
CA SER A 150 7.31 -4.35 -0.96
C SER A 150 7.61 -5.52 -0.05
N LEU A 151 6.65 -5.86 0.79
CA LEU A 151 6.73 -7.03 1.66
C LEU A 151 5.41 -7.81 1.67
N LYS A 152 5.51 -9.08 2.02
CA LYS A 152 4.39 -9.99 2.26
C LYS A 152 4.67 -10.79 3.52
N VAL A 153 3.80 -10.67 4.51
CA VAL A 153 3.82 -11.55 5.69
C VAL A 153 3.22 -12.90 5.30
N HIS A 154 3.93 -13.97 5.56
CA HIS A 154 3.60 -15.29 5.03
C HIS A 154 2.23 -15.81 5.48
N ASP A 155 1.90 -15.62 6.76
CA ASP A 155 0.61 -15.99 7.35
C ASP A 155 -0.50 -14.94 7.20
N GLY A 156 -0.20 -13.80 6.56
CA GLY A 156 -1.16 -12.75 6.32
C GLY A 156 -1.39 -11.78 7.50
N ASP A 157 -0.65 -11.88 8.61
CA ASP A 157 -0.86 -10.98 9.77
C ASP A 157 -0.56 -9.51 9.40
N MET A 158 -1.62 -8.71 9.41
CA MET A 158 -1.59 -7.29 9.06
C MET A 158 -0.81 -6.45 10.07
N ARG A 159 -0.73 -6.88 11.34
CA ARG A 159 0.05 -6.18 12.38
C ARG A 159 1.54 -6.36 12.12
N CYS A 160 1.94 -7.60 11.82
CA CYS A 160 3.32 -7.91 11.47
C CYS A 160 3.79 -7.16 10.22
N ALA A 161 2.92 -6.94 9.24
CA ALA A 161 3.25 -6.17 8.04
C ALA A 161 3.70 -4.74 8.38
N GLY A 162 3.01 -4.05 9.30
CA GLY A 162 3.40 -2.70 9.74
C GLY A 162 4.75 -2.69 10.45
N TYR A 163 4.99 -3.63 11.36
CA TYR A 163 6.25 -3.72 12.09
C TYR A 163 7.43 -4.06 11.17
N ALA A 164 7.20 -4.98 10.22
CA ALA A 164 8.20 -5.35 9.24
C ALA A 164 8.53 -4.18 8.30
N LEU A 165 7.52 -3.37 7.90
CA LEU A 165 7.78 -2.19 7.08
C LEU A 165 8.65 -1.17 7.80
N ILE A 166 8.38 -0.89 9.08
CA ILE A 166 9.21 0.06 9.84
C ILE A 166 10.65 -0.44 9.95
N ALA A 167 10.86 -1.72 10.29
CA ALA A 167 12.20 -2.29 10.34
C ALA A 167 12.93 -2.23 8.98
N LEU A 168 12.20 -2.48 7.88
CA LEU A 168 12.74 -2.38 6.53
C LEU A 168 13.12 -0.92 6.18
N LEU A 169 12.25 0.03 6.48
CA LEU A 169 12.52 1.46 6.25
C LEU A 169 13.73 1.93 7.04
N GLU A 170 13.84 1.57 8.33
CA GLU A 170 15.01 1.90 9.16
C GLU A 170 16.31 1.37 8.55
N ALA A 171 16.31 0.10 8.14
CA ALA A 171 17.49 -0.52 7.55
C ALA A 171 17.87 0.12 6.19
N VAL A 172 16.86 0.48 5.38
CA VAL A 172 17.06 1.13 4.08
C VAL A 172 17.60 2.55 4.24
N VAL A 173 16.98 3.37 5.10
CA VAL A 173 17.46 4.75 5.29
C VAL A 173 18.85 4.77 5.93
N ALA A 174 19.14 3.90 6.89
CA ALA A 174 20.47 3.77 7.47
C ALA A 174 21.54 3.40 6.44
N ARG A 175 21.17 2.67 5.39
CA ARG A 175 22.10 2.23 4.34
C ARG A 175 22.29 3.26 3.24
N PHE A 176 21.20 3.94 2.80
CA PHE A 176 21.19 4.77 1.61
C PHE A 176 21.20 6.27 1.89
N ASP A 177 20.82 6.68 3.09
CA ASP A 177 20.82 8.08 3.55
C ASP A 177 21.12 8.18 5.05
N PRO A 178 22.32 7.73 5.49
CA PRO A 178 22.68 7.65 6.92
C PRO A 178 22.76 9.01 7.61
N SER A 179 22.90 10.09 6.84
CA SER A 179 22.94 11.48 7.36
C SER A 179 21.59 12.18 7.25
N GLY A 180 20.59 11.54 6.66
CA GLY A 180 19.25 12.10 6.51
C GLY A 180 18.53 12.22 7.84
N ASP A 181 17.80 13.32 8.01
CA ASP A 181 16.90 13.49 9.14
C ASP A 181 15.58 12.73 8.88
N TRP A 182 15.48 11.54 9.46
CA TRP A 182 14.30 10.69 9.37
C TRP A 182 13.66 10.60 10.76
N PRO A 183 12.55 11.28 11.03
CA PRO A 183 11.92 11.33 12.35
C PRO A 183 11.30 10.00 12.75
N MET A 184 12.14 9.09 13.26
CA MET A 184 11.75 7.73 13.64
C MET A 184 10.99 7.67 14.97
N ASP A 185 11.14 8.66 15.84
CA ASP A 185 10.53 8.67 17.18
C ASP A 185 8.99 8.70 17.11
N GLU A 186 8.44 9.37 16.11
CA GLU A 186 6.99 9.39 15.85
C GLU A 186 6.44 7.99 15.52
N LEU A 187 7.29 7.10 15.06
CA LEU A 187 6.98 5.72 14.69
C LEU A 187 7.42 4.70 15.76
N ALA A 188 7.92 5.16 16.91
CA ALA A 188 8.49 4.31 17.95
C ALA A 188 7.56 3.17 18.40
N ARG A 189 6.24 3.40 18.44
CA ARG A 189 5.25 2.37 18.78
C ARG A 189 5.23 1.19 17.80
N TRP A 190 5.75 1.37 16.58
CA TRP A 190 5.81 0.35 15.53
C TRP A 190 7.16 -0.38 15.48
N ARG A 191 8.18 0.10 16.20
CA ARG A 191 9.55 -0.48 16.19
C ARG A 191 9.61 -1.78 17.02
N SER A 192 9.06 -1.73 18.24
CA SER A 192 9.07 -2.89 19.16
C SER A 192 7.76 -2.91 19.98
N PRO A 193 6.63 -3.19 19.33
CA PRO A 193 5.35 -3.12 20.00
C PRO A 193 5.23 -4.19 21.08
N LYS A 194 4.69 -3.80 22.23
CA LYS A 194 4.49 -4.71 23.36
C LYS A 194 3.24 -5.56 23.16
N ILE A 195 3.36 -6.84 23.40
CA ILE A 195 2.25 -7.77 23.45
C ILE A 195 1.64 -7.68 24.85
N ARG A 196 0.33 -7.43 24.90
CA ARG A 196 -0.41 -7.35 26.17
C ARG A 196 -1.52 -8.39 26.19
N ASN A 197 -1.73 -8.97 27.38
CA ASN A 197 -2.89 -9.84 27.59
C ASN A 197 -4.17 -9.02 27.84
N THR A 198 -5.29 -9.69 28.03
CA THR A 198 -6.60 -9.06 28.28
C THR A 198 -6.67 -8.19 29.53
N ARG A 199 -5.72 -8.37 30.48
CA ARG A 199 -5.57 -7.55 31.69
C ARG A 199 -4.62 -6.35 31.49
N GLY A 200 -4.10 -6.14 30.27
CA GLY A 200 -3.14 -5.08 29.97
C GLY A 200 -1.69 -5.36 30.39
N VAL A 201 -1.42 -6.54 30.96
CA VAL A 201 -0.05 -6.93 31.38
C VAL A 201 0.80 -7.22 30.15
N VAL A 202 2.00 -6.66 30.10
CA VAL A 202 2.98 -6.94 29.04
C VAL A 202 3.46 -8.38 29.19
N THR A 203 3.26 -9.19 28.16
CA THR A 203 3.66 -10.61 28.10
C THR A 203 4.78 -10.88 27.12
N GLY A 204 5.16 -9.89 26.32
CA GLY A 204 6.23 -10.00 25.33
C GLY A 204 6.36 -8.74 24.48
N SER A 205 7.17 -8.83 23.44
CA SER A 205 7.34 -7.79 22.42
C SER A 205 7.60 -8.42 21.05
N TYR A 206 7.28 -7.68 19.99
CA TYR A 206 7.76 -8.03 18.66
C TYR A 206 9.17 -7.46 18.49
N GLU A 207 10.08 -8.27 18.03
CA GLU A 207 11.47 -7.87 17.75
C GLU A 207 11.78 -8.24 16.29
N PRO A 208 11.85 -7.25 15.38
CA PRO A 208 12.18 -7.54 14.00
C PRO A 208 13.63 -8.01 13.89
N ARG A 209 13.86 -9.07 13.12
CA ARG A 209 15.20 -9.54 12.74
C ARG A 209 15.29 -9.44 11.22
N LEU A 210 15.97 -8.42 10.73
CA LEU A 210 16.11 -8.15 9.31
C LEU A 210 17.58 -8.24 8.91
N THR A 211 17.84 -8.94 7.81
CA THR A 211 19.14 -8.93 7.13
C THR A 211 18.93 -8.49 5.70
N LEU A 212 19.46 -7.32 5.33
CA LEU A 212 19.47 -6.88 3.95
C LEU A 212 20.60 -7.59 3.19
N ARG A 213 20.31 -8.13 2.02
CA ARG A 213 21.26 -8.65 1.06
C ARG A 213 21.17 -7.82 -0.20
N PHE A 214 22.31 -7.41 -0.71
CA PHE A 214 22.43 -6.66 -1.96
C PHE A 214 23.01 -7.61 -3.01
N ALA A 215 22.39 -7.62 -4.20
CA ALA A 215 22.91 -8.35 -5.37
C ALA A 215 23.98 -7.53 -6.09
#